data_a9036ee129e070ec6482d8456c9aa374
#
_entry.id   a9036ee129e070ec6482d8456c9aa374
#
_cell.length_a   1.000
_cell.length_b   1.000
_cell.length_c   1.000
_cell.angle_alpha   90.00
_cell.angle_beta   90.00
_cell.angle_gamma   90.00
#
_symmetry.space_group_name_H-M   'P 1'
#
loop_
_entity.id
_entity.type
_entity.pdbx_description
1 polymer ?
#
loop_
_entity_poly.entity_id
_entity_poly.type
_entity_poly.pdbx_seq_one_letter_code
_entity_poly.pdbx_strand_id
1 'polypeptide(L)'
;FLIFVPTLMVAGCAHTNHTTADRAKPLIDVEPVNPWTHLDLRNDPQDFQFVIVTDRTGGHRPGVFPDAMRRLNLLQPEFVMSVGDLIEGYTEDRGQLEAEWDDFDGFLEALDMPFFYLPGNHDITNPVMADVWENRLGRSYYSFVYQDVLFVCMNSEDTQPSKISAEQTAWLEQ
;
A
#
# COMPACT_ATOMS: atom_id res chain seq x y z
N PHE A 1 55.43 -24.39 -26.21
CA PHE A 1 54.87 -23.84 -24.94
C PHE A 1 54.22 -22.51 -25.27
N LEU A 2 52.91 -22.49 -25.32
CA LEU A 2 52.11 -21.28 -25.57
C LEU A 2 51.63 -20.75 -24.21
N ILE A 3 52.07 -19.55 -23.81
CA ILE A 3 51.66 -18.91 -22.58
C ILE A 3 50.43 -18.05 -22.92
N PHE A 4 49.26 -18.43 -22.39
CA PHE A 4 48.04 -17.64 -22.44
C PHE A 4 48.04 -16.66 -21.27
N VAL A 5 48.07 -15.36 -21.53
CA VAL A 5 47.90 -14.30 -20.53
C VAL A 5 46.41 -13.88 -20.56
N PRO A 6 45.63 -14.09 -19.49
CA PRO A 6 44.27 -13.57 -19.48
C PRO A 6 44.30 -12.05 -19.21
N THR A 7 43.76 -11.30 -20.13
CA THR A 7 43.50 -9.85 -19.93
C THR A 7 42.35 -9.70 -18.95
N LEU A 8 42.67 -9.22 -17.74
CA LEU A 8 41.66 -8.86 -16.72
C LEU A 8 40.99 -7.54 -17.13
N MET A 9 39.76 -7.63 -17.64
CA MET A 9 38.91 -6.44 -17.81
C MET A 9 38.40 -6.01 -16.41
N VAL A 10 38.92 -4.90 -15.93
CA VAL A 10 38.34 -4.21 -14.78
C VAL A 10 37.13 -3.42 -15.30
N ALA A 11 35.94 -3.95 -15.09
CA ALA A 11 34.72 -3.20 -15.25
C ALA A 11 34.68 -2.12 -14.16
N GLY A 12 34.98 -0.87 -14.51
CA GLY A 12 34.79 0.26 -13.62
C GLY A 12 33.29 0.42 -13.34
N CYS A 13 32.86 0.27 -12.09
CA CYS A 13 31.55 0.73 -11.65
C CYS A 13 31.50 2.24 -11.85
N ALA A 14 30.80 2.69 -12.89
CA ALA A 14 30.41 4.08 -12.99
C ALA A 14 29.40 4.36 -11.89
N HIS A 15 29.82 5.07 -10.83
CA HIS A 15 28.90 5.70 -9.89
C HIS A 15 28.14 6.79 -10.67
N THR A 16 26.95 6.48 -11.13
CA THR A 16 26.01 7.49 -11.60
C THR A 16 25.55 8.25 -10.36
N ASN A 17 25.96 9.52 -10.26
CA ASN A 17 25.38 10.45 -9.31
C ASN A 17 23.91 10.66 -9.70
N HIS A 18 23.00 9.90 -9.08
CA HIS A 18 21.57 10.16 -9.17
C HIS A 18 21.30 11.50 -8.48
N THR A 19 20.95 12.49 -9.26
CA THR A 19 20.40 13.74 -8.76
C THR A 19 19.04 13.45 -8.13
N THR A 20 18.66 14.21 -7.10
CA THR A 20 17.39 14.07 -6.33
C THR A 20 16.11 14.09 -7.20
N ALA A 21 16.20 14.26 -8.51
CA ALA A 21 15.08 14.27 -9.46
C ALA A 21 14.68 12.87 -9.99
N ASP A 22 15.46 11.83 -9.71
CA ASP A 22 15.31 10.50 -10.34
C ASP A 22 14.98 9.42 -9.29
N ARG A 23 14.18 9.78 -8.27
CA ARG A 23 13.64 8.78 -7.35
C ARG A 23 12.67 7.88 -8.09
N ALA A 24 12.85 6.58 -7.97
CA ALA A 24 11.97 5.61 -8.59
C ALA A 24 10.54 5.80 -8.07
N LYS A 25 9.65 6.23 -8.94
CA LYS A 25 8.22 6.30 -8.66
C LYS A 25 7.57 4.96 -9.01
N PRO A 26 6.55 4.53 -8.28
CA PRO A 26 5.79 3.36 -8.70
C PRO A 26 5.08 3.65 -10.03
N LEU A 27 5.05 2.64 -10.90
CA LEU A 27 4.17 2.67 -12.06
C LEU A 27 2.79 2.26 -11.57
N ILE A 28 1.90 3.23 -11.45
CA ILE A 28 0.53 3.07 -10.95
C ILE A 28 -0.40 4.06 -11.65
N ASP A 29 -1.59 3.62 -11.96
CA ASP A 29 -2.61 4.49 -12.52
C ASP A 29 -3.20 5.39 -11.43
N VAL A 30 -3.05 6.70 -11.60
CA VAL A 30 -3.53 7.71 -10.67
C VAL A 30 -4.89 8.25 -11.12
N GLU A 31 -5.87 8.19 -10.23
CA GLU A 31 -7.21 8.73 -10.38
C GLU A 31 -7.41 9.98 -9.49
N PRO A 32 -8.56 10.67 -9.57
CA PRO A 32 -8.83 11.81 -8.66
C PRO A 32 -8.84 11.43 -7.18
N VAL A 33 -9.27 10.20 -6.85
CA VAL A 33 -9.23 9.60 -5.52
C VAL A 33 -8.51 8.27 -5.60
N ASN A 34 -7.64 7.98 -4.67
CA ASN A 34 -6.77 6.82 -4.74
C ASN A 34 -6.60 6.14 -3.37
N PRO A 35 -6.45 4.82 -3.32
CA PRO A 35 -6.26 4.05 -2.09
C PRO A 35 -4.81 4.13 -1.56
N TRP A 36 -4.26 5.31 -1.49
CA TRP A 36 -2.96 5.60 -0.86
C TRP A 36 -2.87 7.05 -0.41
N THR A 37 -2.05 7.32 0.59
CA THR A 37 -1.89 8.67 1.14
C THR A 37 -1.14 9.60 0.17
N HIS A 38 -0.04 9.13 -0.39
CA HIS A 38 0.78 9.86 -1.39
C HIS A 38 1.72 8.88 -2.12
N LEU A 39 2.48 9.36 -3.11
CA LEU A 39 3.47 8.58 -3.85
C LEU A 39 4.89 9.17 -3.72
N ASP A 40 5.17 9.88 -2.64
CA ASP A 40 6.51 10.42 -2.36
C ASP A 40 7.35 9.37 -1.63
N LEU A 41 8.02 8.53 -2.40
CA LEU A 41 8.94 7.51 -1.91
C LEU A 41 10.32 8.14 -1.73
N ARG A 42 10.92 7.96 -0.56
CA ARG A 42 12.08 8.75 -0.14
C ARG A 42 13.42 8.03 -0.21
N ASN A 43 13.39 6.70 -0.29
CA ASN A 43 14.61 5.91 -0.35
C ASN A 43 15.10 5.71 -1.79
N ASP A 44 16.38 5.38 -1.94
CA ASP A 44 16.96 4.94 -3.23
C ASP A 44 17.16 3.42 -3.17
N PRO A 45 16.18 2.65 -3.65
CA PRO A 45 16.14 1.24 -3.35
C PRO A 45 16.80 0.39 -4.42
N GLN A 46 18.07 0.10 -4.24
CA GLN A 46 18.63 -1.12 -4.85
C GLN A 46 18.14 -2.36 -4.08
N ASP A 47 17.70 -2.16 -2.81
CA ASP A 47 17.31 -3.22 -1.89
C ASP A 47 16.25 -2.61 -0.94
N PHE A 48 14.97 -2.70 -1.34
CA PHE A 48 13.89 -2.04 -0.61
C PHE A 48 13.15 -2.99 0.34
N GLN A 49 12.58 -2.43 1.37
CA GLN A 49 11.68 -3.10 2.30
C GLN A 49 10.34 -2.36 2.36
N PHE A 50 9.27 -3.10 2.55
CA PHE A 50 7.95 -2.57 2.83
C PHE A 50 7.34 -3.28 4.03
N VAL A 51 6.29 -2.71 4.62
CA VAL A 51 5.62 -3.29 5.79
C VAL A 51 4.17 -3.57 5.44
N ILE A 52 3.67 -4.71 5.92
CA ILE A 52 2.25 -5.06 5.87
C ILE A 52 1.68 -4.90 7.28
N VAL A 53 0.52 -4.25 7.37
CA VAL A 53 -0.28 -4.12 8.59
C VAL A 53 -1.69 -4.63 8.34
N THR A 54 -2.35 -5.15 9.38
CA THR A 54 -3.71 -5.71 9.29
C THR A 54 -4.40 -5.70 10.64
N ASP A 55 -5.71 -5.96 10.64
CA ASP A 55 -6.51 -6.26 11.84
C ASP A 55 -6.30 -5.23 12.98
N ARG A 56 -6.43 -3.94 12.64
CA ARG A 56 -6.48 -2.91 13.68
C ARG A 56 -7.73 -3.07 14.56
N THR A 57 -8.79 -3.66 13.99
CA THR A 57 -10.12 -3.76 14.60
C THR A 57 -10.45 -5.16 15.15
N GLY A 58 -11.68 -5.39 15.58
CA GLY A 58 -12.08 -6.71 16.08
C GLY A 58 -11.49 -7.08 17.44
N GLY A 59 -11.36 -6.11 18.35
CA GLY A 59 -10.79 -6.30 19.67
C GLY A 59 -9.42 -5.65 19.86
N HIS A 60 -9.21 -4.55 19.18
CA HIS A 60 -7.99 -3.75 19.24
C HIS A 60 -7.64 -3.31 20.68
N ARG A 61 -6.36 -3.19 20.95
CA ARG A 61 -5.84 -2.62 22.20
C ARG A 61 -5.53 -1.13 21.98
N PRO A 62 -6.17 -0.23 22.75
CA PRO A 62 -5.94 1.22 22.62
C PRO A 62 -4.45 1.57 22.65
N GLY A 63 -4.03 2.45 21.73
CA GLY A 63 -2.66 2.95 21.64
C GLY A 63 -1.66 2.03 20.94
N VAL A 64 -1.96 0.76 20.68
CA VAL A 64 -0.99 -0.18 20.03
C VAL A 64 -0.78 0.19 18.58
N PHE A 65 -1.85 0.39 17.80
CA PHE A 65 -1.71 0.73 16.39
C PHE A 65 -1.03 2.10 16.17
N PRO A 66 -1.47 3.20 16.80
CA PRO A 66 -0.78 4.49 16.63
C PRO A 66 0.68 4.47 17.14
N ASP A 67 1.02 3.68 18.16
CA ASP A 67 2.42 3.51 18.58
C ASP A 67 3.23 2.73 17.53
N ALA A 68 2.62 1.71 16.90
CA ALA A 68 3.24 0.99 15.80
C ALA A 68 3.53 1.91 14.61
N MET A 69 2.58 2.77 14.21
CA MET A 69 2.78 3.74 13.11
C MET A 69 4.00 4.65 13.37
N ARG A 70 4.10 5.21 14.57
CA ARG A 70 5.28 6.01 14.95
C ARG A 70 6.60 5.23 14.89
N ARG A 71 6.59 3.94 15.28
CA ARG A 71 7.80 3.10 15.29
C ARG A 71 8.21 2.65 13.89
N LEU A 72 7.29 2.56 12.95
CA LEU A 72 7.61 2.21 11.56
C LEU A 72 8.59 3.19 10.92
N ASN A 73 8.53 4.47 11.31
CA ASN A 73 9.50 5.46 10.83
C ASN A 73 10.95 5.11 11.19
N LEU A 74 11.19 4.35 12.26
CA LEU A 74 12.53 3.90 12.64
C LEU A 74 13.08 2.81 11.71
N LEU A 75 12.20 2.08 11.04
CA LEU A 75 12.57 1.02 10.09
C LEU A 75 12.79 1.57 8.68
N GLN A 76 12.30 2.79 8.40
CA GLN A 76 12.40 3.45 7.09
C GLN A 76 11.98 2.56 5.91
N PRO A 77 10.81 1.88 5.96
CA PRO A 77 10.32 1.17 4.79
C PRO A 77 9.97 2.13 3.67
N GLU A 78 9.95 1.64 2.43
CA GLU A 78 9.54 2.43 1.27
C GLU A 78 8.08 2.86 1.36
N PHE A 79 7.25 1.93 1.81
CA PHE A 79 5.83 2.13 2.04
C PHE A 79 5.29 1.14 3.08
N VAL A 80 4.12 1.46 3.59
CA VAL A 80 3.30 0.56 4.40
C VAL A 80 2.06 0.24 3.57
N MET A 81 1.60 -1.01 3.61
CA MET A 81 0.32 -1.38 3.02
C MET A 81 -0.52 -2.18 4.00
N SER A 82 -1.84 -2.02 3.90
CA SER A 82 -2.78 -2.81 4.67
C SER A 82 -3.23 -4.05 3.91
N VAL A 83 -3.80 -4.99 4.64
CA VAL A 83 -4.59 -6.10 4.11
C VAL A 83 -5.96 -6.17 4.79
N GLY A 84 -6.48 -4.99 5.17
CA GLY A 84 -7.85 -4.79 5.65
C GLY A 84 -8.03 -4.74 7.15
N ASP A 85 -9.30 -4.64 7.54
CA ASP A 85 -9.82 -4.53 8.90
C ASP A 85 -9.27 -3.31 9.66
N LEU A 86 -9.44 -2.14 9.02
CA LEU A 86 -8.87 -0.87 9.47
C LEU A 86 -9.81 -0.10 10.40
N ILE A 87 -11.13 -0.20 10.18
CA ILE A 87 -12.18 0.42 10.99
C ILE A 87 -13.05 -0.65 11.65
N GLU A 88 -13.85 -0.29 12.65
CA GLU A 88 -14.79 -1.27 13.28
C GLU A 88 -15.90 -1.64 12.29
N GLY A 89 -16.42 -0.69 11.55
CA GLY A 89 -17.36 -0.93 10.46
C GLY A 89 -18.66 -1.63 10.89
N TYR A 90 -19.15 -2.55 10.06
CA TYR A 90 -20.40 -3.33 10.26
C TYR A 90 -21.62 -2.48 10.61
N THR A 91 -21.67 -1.26 10.10
CA THR A 91 -22.76 -0.30 10.28
C THR A 91 -23.21 0.29 8.95
N GLU A 92 -24.44 0.76 8.90
CA GLU A 92 -24.97 1.57 7.79
C GLU A 92 -25.07 3.07 8.17
N ASP A 93 -24.64 3.42 9.38
CA ASP A 93 -24.55 4.82 9.81
C ASP A 93 -23.31 5.48 9.16
N ARG A 94 -23.55 6.27 8.10
CA ARG A 94 -22.50 6.98 7.38
C ARG A 94 -21.70 7.92 8.28
N GLY A 95 -22.36 8.60 9.24
CA GLY A 95 -21.68 9.51 10.15
C GLY A 95 -20.69 8.77 11.06
N GLN A 96 -21.06 7.57 11.52
CA GLN A 96 -20.17 6.70 12.28
C GLN A 96 -18.99 6.25 11.41
N LEU A 97 -19.25 5.79 10.18
CA LEU A 97 -18.20 5.33 9.26
C LEU A 97 -17.19 6.44 8.96
N GLU A 98 -17.67 7.65 8.65
CA GLU A 98 -16.78 8.79 8.40
C GLU A 98 -15.90 9.12 9.62
N ALA A 99 -16.48 9.07 10.83
CA ALA A 99 -15.72 9.32 12.06
C ALA A 99 -14.67 8.24 12.33
N GLU A 100 -14.98 6.96 12.05
CA GLU A 100 -14.03 5.87 12.21
C GLU A 100 -12.86 5.96 11.21
N TRP A 101 -13.14 6.39 9.96
CA TRP A 101 -12.11 6.65 8.96
C TRP A 101 -11.26 7.88 9.32
N ASP A 102 -11.86 8.96 9.81
CA ASP A 102 -11.11 10.14 10.26
C ASP A 102 -10.17 9.80 11.43
N ASP A 103 -10.62 8.96 12.37
CA ASP A 103 -9.77 8.46 13.45
C ASP A 103 -8.61 7.60 12.94
N PHE A 104 -8.88 6.73 11.95
CA PHE A 104 -7.86 5.91 11.33
C PHE A 104 -6.82 6.74 10.57
N ASP A 105 -7.27 7.69 9.75
CA ASP A 105 -6.40 8.59 8.98
C ASP A 105 -5.51 9.41 9.93
N GLY A 106 -6.04 9.82 11.09
CA GLY A 106 -5.26 10.51 12.13
C GLY A 106 -4.08 9.69 12.67
N PHE A 107 -4.16 8.36 12.68
CA PHE A 107 -3.01 7.52 13.05
C PHE A 107 -1.91 7.54 11.98
N LEU A 108 -2.29 7.70 10.71
CA LEU A 108 -1.35 7.68 9.59
C LEU A 108 -0.58 8.99 9.44
N GLU A 109 -1.05 10.10 10.04
CA GLU A 109 -0.32 11.37 10.06
C GLU A 109 1.09 11.24 10.67
N ALA A 110 1.31 10.20 11.48
CA ALA A 110 2.61 9.91 12.07
C ALA A 110 3.60 9.25 11.11
N LEU A 111 3.15 8.74 9.95
CA LEU A 111 4.02 8.05 8.98
C LEU A 111 4.79 9.04 8.10
N ASP A 112 6.05 8.76 7.88
CA ASP A 112 6.91 9.51 6.96
C ASP A 112 6.85 8.96 5.51
N MET A 113 6.29 7.77 5.31
CA MET A 113 6.20 7.06 4.04
C MET A 113 4.76 6.84 3.61
N PRO A 114 4.51 6.53 2.32
CA PRO A 114 3.16 6.23 1.81
C PRO A 114 2.51 5.06 2.53
N PHE A 115 1.19 5.16 2.70
CA PHE A 115 0.33 4.08 3.13
C PHE A 115 -0.63 3.69 2.00
N PHE A 116 -0.69 2.41 1.66
CA PHE A 116 -1.57 1.83 0.66
C PHE A 116 -2.69 1.05 1.35
N TYR A 117 -3.93 1.42 1.04
CA TYR A 117 -5.13 0.82 1.64
C TYR A 117 -5.59 -0.38 0.82
N LEU A 118 -5.91 -1.48 1.50
CA LEU A 118 -6.75 -2.56 0.99
C LEU A 118 -7.89 -2.79 1.96
N PRO A 119 -9.10 -3.09 1.47
CA PRO A 119 -10.23 -3.39 2.33
C PRO A 119 -10.20 -4.82 2.86
N GLY A 120 -10.68 -4.97 4.10
CA GLY A 120 -11.13 -6.22 4.67
C GLY A 120 -12.66 -6.21 4.89
N ASN A 121 -13.16 -7.22 5.56
CA ASN A 121 -14.60 -7.33 5.80
C ASN A 121 -15.14 -6.26 6.76
N HIS A 122 -14.33 -5.75 7.67
CA HIS A 122 -14.70 -4.61 8.52
C HIS A 122 -14.85 -3.30 7.75
N ASP A 123 -14.24 -3.19 6.58
CA ASP A 123 -14.15 -1.92 5.83
C ASP A 123 -15.26 -1.75 4.78
N ILE A 124 -15.76 -2.86 4.16
CA ILE A 124 -16.70 -2.77 3.02
C ILE A 124 -17.79 -3.87 2.99
N THR A 125 -18.23 -4.38 4.13
CA THR A 125 -19.19 -5.50 4.20
C THR A 125 -20.58 -5.21 3.62
N ASN A 126 -21.03 -3.96 3.56
CA ASN A 126 -22.35 -3.59 3.05
C ASN A 126 -22.26 -2.44 2.03
N PRO A 127 -23.34 -2.17 1.26
CA PRO A 127 -23.30 -1.15 0.22
C PRO A 127 -23.00 0.28 0.71
N VAL A 128 -23.38 0.63 1.94
CA VAL A 128 -23.08 1.95 2.51
C VAL A 128 -21.60 2.07 2.80
N MET A 129 -21.01 1.04 3.37
CA MET A 129 -19.56 0.99 3.63
C MET A 129 -18.75 1.01 2.34
N ALA A 130 -19.19 0.25 1.31
CA ALA A 130 -18.55 0.25 -0.02
C ALA A 130 -18.61 1.64 -0.67
N ASP A 131 -19.75 2.35 -0.57
CA ASP A 131 -19.88 3.72 -1.07
C ASP A 131 -19.02 4.72 -0.30
N VAL A 132 -18.89 4.59 1.03
CA VAL A 132 -17.96 5.42 1.83
C VAL A 132 -16.52 5.16 1.41
N TRP A 133 -16.13 3.89 1.23
CA TRP A 133 -14.80 3.52 0.72
C TRP A 133 -14.52 4.19 -0.63
N GLU A 134 -15.41 4.00 -1.62
CA GLU A 134 -15.24 4.54 -2.97
C GLU A 134 -15.09 6.06 -2.96
N ASN A 135 -15.89 6.76 -2.17
CA ASN A 135 -15.82 8.22 -2.08
C ASN A 135 -14.54 8.73 -1.39
N ARG A 136 -13.99 8.00 -0.41
CA ARG A 136 -12.79 8.41 0.34
C ARG A 136 -11.48 7.92 -0.29
N LEU A 137 -11.47 6.68 -0.77
CA LEU A 137 -10.27 5.94 -1.15
C LEU A 137 -10.28 5.47 -2.61
N GLY A 138 -11.40 5.63 -3.32
CA GLY A 138 -11.54 5.20 -4.71
C GLY A 138 -11.61 3.69 -4.86
N ARG A 139 -10.88 3.15 -5.81
CA ARG A 139 -10.89 1.72 -6.15
C ARG A 139 -10.50 0.83 -4.97
N SER A 140 -11.14 -0.33 -4.86
CA SER A 140 -10.88 -1.31 -3.80
C SER A 140 -9.89 -2.42 -4.18
N TYR A 141 -9.52 -2.50 -5.46
CA TYR A 141 -8.47 -3.38 -5.98
C TYR A 141 -7.65 -2.64 -7.04
N TYR A 142 -6.35 -2.91 -7.10
CA TYR A 142 -5.41 -2.22 -7.99
C TYR A 142 -4.09 -2.98 -8.09
N SER A 143 -3.25 -2.56 -9.01
CA SER A 143 -1.87 -3.04 -9.07
C SER A 143 -0.90 -1.90 -9.28
N PHE A 144 0.34 -2.12 -8.89
CA PHE A 144 1.44 -1.21 -9.19
C PHE A 144 2.75 -1.99 -9.31
N VAL A 145 3.66 -1.43 -10.07
CA VAL A 145 5.04 -1.92 -10.13
C VAL A 145 5.93 -0.95 -9.37
N TYR A 146 6.68 -1.46 -8.42
CA TYR A 146 7.74 -0.71 -7.76
C TYR A 146 9.04 -1.44 -7.90
N GLN A 147 10.03 -0.77 -8.47
CA GLN A 147 11.24 -1.42 -8.98
C GLN A 147 10.86 -2.55 -9.96
N ASP A 148 11.36 -3.75 -9.76
CA ASP A 148 11.06 -4.92 -10.58
C ASP A 148 10.00 -5.85 -9.94
N VAL A 149 9.22 -5.33 -8.97
CA VAL A 149 8.19 -6.10 -8.24
C VAL A 149 6.80 -5.60 -8.62
N LEU A 150 5.95 -6.50 -9.10
CA LEU A 150 4.52 -6.27 -9.30
C LEU A 150 3.76 -6.56 -8.00
N PHE A 151 3.04 -5.57 -7.51
CA PHE A 151 2.09 -5.68 -6.41
C PHE A 151 0.68 -5.76 -6.98
N VAL A 152 -0.03 -6.84 -6.66
CA VAL A 152 -1.43 -7.06 -7.04
C VAL A 152 -2.26 -7.03 -5.77
N CYS A 153 -3.04 -5.98 -5.60
CA CYS A 153 -3.87 -5.70 -4.45
C CYS A 153 -5.31 -6.10 -4.79
N MET A 154 -5.80 -7.17 -4.18
CA MET A 154 -7.10 -7.75 -4.50
C MET A 154 -8.09 -7.55 -3.36
N ASN A 155 -9.34 -7.30 -3.69
CA ASN A 155 -10.44 -7.19 -2.75
C ASN A 155 -11.20 -8.53 -2.67
N SER A 156 -11.12 -9.22 -1.52
CA SER A 156 -11.87 -10.46 -1.28
C SER A 156 -13.34 -10.22 -0.91
N GLU A 157 -13.71 -8.98 -0.60
CA GLU A 157 -15.05 -8.55 -0.18
C GLU A 157 -15.84 -7.87 -1.31
N ASP A 158 -15.41 -8.06 -2.56
CA ASP A 158 -15.92 -7.37 -3.77
C ASP A 158 -17.38 -7.69 -4.11
N THR A 159 -17.93 -8.77 -3.58
CA THR A 159 -19.35 -9.13 -3.70
C THR A 159 -19.91 -9.69 -2.40
N GLN A 160 -21.26 -9.73 -2.31
CA GLN A 160 -21.96 -10.43 -1.23
C GLN A 160 -22.61 -11.73 -1.75
N PRO A 161 -22.33 -12.93 -1.17
CA PRO A 161 -21.33 -13.15 -0.11
C PRO A 161 -19.91 -12.90 -0.59
N SER A 162 -19.03 -12.62 0.37
CA SER A 162 -17.62 -12.27 0.16
C SER A 162 -16.91 -13.19 -0.84
N LYS A 163 -16.48 -12.61 -1.95
CA LYS A 163 -15.67 -13.27 -2.98
C LYS A 163 -15.14 -12.26 -4.00
N ILE A 164 -14.16 -12.67 -4.77
CA ILE A 164 -13.68 -11.91 -5.93
C ILE A 164 -14.77 -11.93 -7.02
N SER A 165 -15.13 -10.76 -7.53
CA SER A 165 -16.11 -10.61 -8.62
C SER A 165 -15.57 -11.13 -9.96
N ALA A 166 -16.48 -11.35 -10.92
CA ALA A 166 -16.09 -11.64 -12.30
C ALA A 166 -15.39 -10.43 -12.96
N GLU A 167 -15.78 -9.22 -12.55
CA GLU A 167 -15.16 -7.99 -13.04
C GLU A 167 -13.69 -7.88 -12.56
N GLN A 168 -13.44 -8.10 -11.27
CA GLN A 168 -12.07 -8.10 -10.73
C GLN A 168 -11.23 -9.25 -11.32
N THR A 169 -11.83 -10.41 -11.58
CA THR A 169 -11.16 -11.52 -12.27
C THR A 169 -10.75 -11.13 -13.68
N ALA A 170 -11.67 -10.51 -14.46
CA ALA A 170 -11.38 -10.06 -15.81
C ALA A 170 -10.31 -8.94 -15.83
N TRP A 171 -10.27 -8.10 -14.82
CA TRP A 171 -9.21 -7.10 -14.65
C TRP A 171 -7.85 -7.76 -14.38
N LEU A 172 -7.80 -8.81 -13.57
CA LEU A 172 -6.56 -9.52 -13.25
C LEU A 172 -5.96 -10.25 -14.48
N GLU A 173 -6.78 -10.61 -15.46
CA GLU A 173 -6.37 -11.32 -16.69
C GLU A 173 -5.81 -10.38 -17.79
N GLN A 174 -5.82 -9.06 -17.59
CA GLN A 174 -5.33 -8.06 -18.55
C GLN A 174 -3.82 -7.83 -18.41
#